data_4afc686d8fca294ebc372f50c1c58ab7
#
_entry.id   4afc686d8fca294ebc372f50c1c58ab7
#
_cell.length_a   1.000
_cell.length_b   1.000
_cell.length_c   1.000
_cell.angle_alpha   90.00
_cell.angle_beta   90.00
_cell.angle_gamma   90.00
#
_symmetry.space_group_name_H-M   'P 1'
#
loop_
_entity.id
_entity.type
_entity.pdbx_description
1 polymer ?
#
loop_
_entity_poly.entity_id
_entity_poly.type
_entity_poly.pdbx_seq_one_letter_code
_entity_poly.pdbx_strand_id
1 'polypeptide(L)'
;MSGFVRCSKASASGRKAKNTPAEKKDETLTAKGYGVSIEKSEAYLRSVGLQGATVKELIKAVQPDAAVSSTASALDGSVNIIAMPGNRYVHVDSFVDLDEAEEALGRILRTHFAQFGGYSNNQLLFGAASQELSMFLNDNDCENVDAVYAIARFLFEKKAVAGAPYKFSTPHIFEKEPDYPMTLRGLMIHLARSNGGLLYASDAKDYLQKTMLTYGGIGQLLQLGSSNTFLIYDSDRYLLSESLGIDDAWCLRMHDRLDDLFRKANVAYVIPRDINAAWLTTLPSLPHGLDWTLLLLQEVLDKYPAIGFKSISPDLNQTLDTLAAAFVPVDSPLQTFPDVVTLFMEEHHDLPMRMPGEDLRLELRDAGMLENGEMIYALPKALNDYRFAWSNENKTVYVRGNK
;
A
#
# COMPACT_ATOMS: atom_id res chain seq x y z
N MET A 1 20.37 -38.35 -17.94
CA MET A 1 21.41 -37.89 -18.86
C MET A 1 21.47 -36.38 -18.80
N SER A 2 22.59 -35.89 -18.35
CA SER A 2 22.97 -34.52 -18.08
C SER A 2 23.24 -33.73 -19.35
N GLY A 3 22.84 -32.46 -19.39
CA GLY A 3 23.21 -31.52 -20.44
C GLY A 3 23.30 -30.10 -19.91
N PHE A 4 24.46 -29.72 -19.35
CA PHE A 4 24.84 -28.35 -19.05
C PHE A 4 25.22 -27.61 -20.33
N VAL A 5 24.66 -26.43 -20.58
CA VAL A 5 25.18 -25.48 -21.56
C VAL A 5 25.76 -24.27 -20.85
N ARG A 6 27.06 -24.10 -21.00
CA ARG A 6 27.83 -22.92 -20.57
C ARG A 6 27.68 -21.81 -21.62
N CYS A 7 27.36 -20.60 -21.20
CA CYS A 7 27.51 -19.38 -22.00
C CYS A 7 28.89 -18.76 -21.81
N SER A 8 29.49 -18.41 -22.94
CA SER A 8 30.86 -17.91 -23.12
C SER A 8 30.98 -16.40 -22.86
N LYS A 9 32.20 -16.03 -22.41
CA LYS A 9 32.71 -14.69 -22.15
C LYS A 9 32.81 -13.84 -23.43
N ALA A 10 32.42 -12.59 -23.36
CA ALA A 10 32.80 -11.57 -24.33
C ALA A 10 34.01 -10.75 -23.83
N SER A 11 34.92 -10.52 -24.75
CA SER A 11 36.22 -9.92 -24.59
C SER A 11 36.20 -8.41 -24.39
N ALA A 12 37.05 -7.91 -23.49
CA ALA A 12 37.32 -6.50 -23.29
C ALA A 12 38.41 -6.00 -24.27
N SER A 13 38.13 -4.88 -24.94
CA SER A 13 39.11 -4.12 -25.72
C SER A 13 39.81 -3.09 -24.84
N GLY A 14 41.14 -3.17 -24.81
CA GLY A 14 41.99 -2.29 -24.04
C GLY A 14 42.07 -0.85 -24.60
N ARG A 15 42.06 0.11 -23.70
CA ARG A 15 42.55 1.45 -23.92
C ARG A 15 43.75 1.72 -23.01
N LYS A 16 44.88 2.05 -23.64
CA LYS A 16 46.14 2.45 -22.99
C LYS A 16 45.94 3.74 -22.20
N ALA A 17 46.18 3.68 -20.90
CA ALA A 17 46.25 4.87 -20.06
C ALA A 17 47.68 5.46 -20.10
N LYS A 18 47.79 6.76 -20.30
CA LYS A 18 49.02 7.55 -20.17
C LYS A 18 49.39 7.68 -18.70
N ASN A 19 50.59 7.33 -18.36
CA ASN A 19 51.23 7.59 -17.07
C ASN A 19 51.45 9.09 -16.87
N THR A 20 50.76 9.63 -15.87
CA THR A 20 51.08 10.91 -15.24
C THR A 20 51.54 10.61 -13.82
N PRO A 21 52.59 11.30 -13.28
CA PRO A 21 53.16 10.97 -11.98
C PRO A 21 52.13 11.22 -10.87
N ALA A 22 51.96 10.27 -9.98
CA ALA A 22 51.11 10.35 -8.82
C ALA A 22 51.66 11.40 -7.84
N GLU A 23 50.91 12.49 -7.68
CA GLU A 23 50.99 13.32 -6.47
C GLU A 23 50.59 12.44 -5.30
N LYS A 24 51.48 12.34 -4.32
CA LYS A 24 51.19 11.77 -3.01
C LYS A 24 50.06 12.61 -2.39
N LYS A 25 48.84 12.15 -2.50
CA LYS A 25 47.76 12.61 -1.61
C LYS A 25 48.11 12.05 -0.23
N ASP A 26 48.38 12.95 0.72
CA ASP A 26 48.34 12.67 2.14
C ASP A 26 47.02 11.93 2.44
N GLU A 27 47.14 10.64 2.72
CA GLU A 27 46.08 9.90 3.43
C GLU A 27 46.01 10.45 4.83
N THR A 28 45.25 11.55 5.00
CA THR A 28 44.66 11.89 6.27
C THR A 28 43.75 10.73 6.61
N LEU A 29 44.26 9.78 7.39
CA LEU A 29 43.48 8.86 8.16
C LEU A 29 42.37 9.65 8.83
N THR A 30 41.16 9.60 8.28
CA THR A 30 39.96 10.03 8.99
C THR A 30 39.87 9.13 10.21
N ALA A 31 40.41 9.63 11.33
CA ALA A 31 40.22 9.03 12.62
C ALA A 31 38.70 8.80 12.76
N LYS A 32 38.28 7.56 13.01
CA LYS A 32 36.88 7.26 13.41
C LYS A 32 36.65 8.16 14.63
N GLY A 33 35.94 9.26 14.41
CA GLY A 33 35.68 10.25 15.47
C GLY A 33 34.90 9.57 16.57
N TYR A 34 35.44 9.58 17.78
CA TYR A 34 34.70 9.12 18.95
C TYR A 34 33.59 10.12 19.26
N GLY A 35 32.41 9.61 19.66
CA GLY A 35 31.32 10.46 20.19
C GLY A 35 31.70 11.07 21.53
N VAL A 36 30.92 12.03 22.00
CA VAL A 36 31.01 12.55 23.38
C VAL A 36 30.72 11.42 24.37
N SER A 37 31.46 11.35 25.47
CA SER A 37 31.15 10.40 26.55
C SER A 37 29.72 10.61 27.05
N ILE A 38 28.98 9.51 27.22
CA ILE A 38 27.59 9.56 27.68
C ILE A 38 27.45 10.22 29.03
N GLU A 39 28.35 9.94 29.97
CA GLU A 39 28.36 10.52 31.32
C GLU A 39 28.51 12.05 31.27
N LYS A 40 29.41 12.55 30.40
CA LYS A 40 29.60 14.00 30.23
C LYS A 40 28.39 14.64 29.55
N SER A 41 27.77 13.90 28.58
CA SER A 41 26.55 14.35 27.91
C SER A 41 25.39 14.47 28.89
N GLU A 42 25.19 13.48 29.75
CA GLU A 42 24.16 13.48 30.79
C GLU A 42 24.39 14.63 31.82
N ALA A 43 25.62 14.80 32.25
CA ALA A 43 25.97 15.91 33.18
C ALA A 43 25.65 17.28 32.56
N TYR A 44 26.01 17.47 31.28
CA TYR A 44 25.69 18.72 30.59
C TYR A 44 24.18 18.90 30.43
N LEU A 45 23.44 17.85 29.98
CA LEU A 45 22.00 17.92 29.80
C LEU A 45 21.25 18.19 31.11
N ARG A 46 21.69 17.64 32.25
CA ARG A 46 21.15 18.01 33.56
C ARG A 46 21.36 19.50 33.86
N SER A 47 22.49 20.06 33.48
CA SER A 47 22.80 21.48 33.76
C SER A 47 21.97 22.46 32.93
N VAL A 48 21.51 22.08 31.76
CA VAL A 48 20.68 22.91 30.88
C VAL A 48 19.18 22.65 31.07
N GLY A 49 18.80 21.63 31.83
CA GLY A 49 17.40 21.30 32.16
C GLY A 49 16.52 21.01 30.96
N LEU A 50 15.25 21.41 31.03
CA LEU A 50 14.25 21.19 29.98
C LEU A 50 14.58 21.86 28.64
N GLN A 51 15.44 22.89 28.61
CA GLN A 51 15.89 23.46 27.33
C GLN A 51 16.59 22.43 26.48
N GLY A 52 17.25 21.44 27.11
CA GLY A 52 18.00 20.41 26.44
C GLY A 52 19.08 20.94 25.50
N ALA A 53 19.67 20.10 24.70
CA ALA A 53 20.64 20.52 23.69
C ALA A 53 20.56 19.69 22.40
N THR A 54 20.88 20.31 21.30
CA THR A 54 21.14 19.57 20.05
C THR A 54 22.50 18.87 20.13
N VAL A 55 22.72 17.84 19.28
CA VAL A 55 24.03 17.18 19.20
C VAL A 55 25.18 18.17 18.97
N LYS A 56 24.97 19.19 18.14
CA LYS A 56 26.00 20.19 17.83
C LYS A 56 26.31 21.08 19.02
N GLU A 57 25.32 21.53 19.77
CA GLU A 57 25.49 22.31 21.00
C GLU A 57 26.24 21.51 22.07
N LEU A 58 25.85 20.24 22.23
CA LEU A 58 26.49 19.33 23.17
C LEU A 58 27.96 19.06 22.82
N ILE A 59 28.26 18.76 21.55
CA ILE A 59 29.65 18.60 21.08
C ILE A 59 30.47 19.86 21.37
N LYS A 60 29.95 21.04 20.99
CA LYS A 60 30.63 22.31 21.22
C LYS A 60 30.93 22.58 22.71
N ALA A 61 30.00 22.22 23.59
CA ALA A 61 30.12 22.47 25.02
C ALA A 61 31.03 21.46 25.76
N VAL A 62 30.97 20.18 25.34
CA VAL A 62 31.58 19.08 26.13
C VAL A 62 32.84 18.54 25.47
N GLN A 63 32.85 18.36 24.14
CA GLN A 63 33.99 17.77 23.42
C GLN A 63 33.97 18.21 21.94
N PRO A 64 34.61 19.36 21.63
CA PRO A 64 34.53 19.99 20.29
C PRO A 64 34.96 19.11 19.10
N ASP A 65 35.83 18.14 19.36
CA ASP A 65 36.36 17.24 18.31
C ASP A 65 35.53 15.94 18.12
N ALA A 66 34.40 15.81 18.83
CA ALA A 66 33.58 14.60 18.75
C ALA A 66 32.81 14.52 17.44
N ALA A 67 32.61 13.29 16.95
CA ALA A 67 31.81 13.04 15.74
C ALA A 67 30.30 13.13 16.04
N VAL A 68 29.58 13.84 15.17
CA VAL A 68 28.12 14.07 15.31
C VAL A 68 27.35 12.74 15.30
N SER A 69 27.63 11.84 14.34
CA SER A 69 26.92 10.57 14.22
C SER A 69 27.13 9.63 15.41
N SER A 70 28.38 9.53 15.91
CA SER A 70 28.70 8.71 17.08
C SER A 70 28.06 9.27 18.35
N THR A 71 28.03 10.61 18.50
CA THR A 71 27.37 11.27 19.63
C THR A 71 25.85 11.06 19.58
N ALA A 72 25.21 11.26 18.43
CA ALA A 72 23.77 11.00 18.26
C ALA A 72 23.42 9.54 18.62
N SER A 73 24.17 8.57 18.08
CA SER A 73 23.95 7.16 18.40
C SER A 73 24.10 6.83 19.89
N ALA A 74 25.05 7.46 20.57
CA ALA A 74 25.22 7.28 22.01
C ALA A 74 24.05 7.88 22.82
N LEU A 75 23.58 9.06 22.45
CA LEU A 75 22.40 9.70 23.06
C LEU A 75 21.13 8.88 22.83
N ASP A 76 20.93 8.41 21.59
CA ASP A 76 19.79 7.55 21.27
C ASP A 76 19.83 6.20 22.00
N GLY A 77 21.01 5.72 22.37
CA GLY A 77 21.20 4.49 23.16
C GLY A 77 21.01 4.67 24.68
N SER A 78 21.07 5.90 25.22
CA SER A 78 20.97 6.13 26.67
C SER A 78 19.54 5.98 27.19
N VAL A 79 19.38 5.26 28.30
CA VAL A 79 18.12 5.14 29.05
C VAL A 79 17.78 6.33 29.91
N ASN A 80 18.67 7.32 29.99
CA ASN A 80 18.53 8.55 30.81
C ASN A 80 18.27 9.79 29.93
N ILE A 81 18.17 9.62 28.59
CA ILE A 81 18.06 10.74 27.66
C ILE A 81 16.88 10.55 26.75
N ILE A 82 16.01 11.54 26.67
CA ILE A 82 14.85 11.62 25.81
C ILE A 82 15.19 12.45 24.57
N ALA A 83 15.00 11.89 23.38
CA ALA A 83 15.08 12.63 22.13
C ALA A 83 13.75 13.38 21.90
N MET A 84 13.78 14.69 22.04
CA MET A 84 12.63 15.59 21.93
C MET A 84 12.52 16.20 20.52
N PRO A 85 11.37 16.79 20.15
CA PRO A 85 11.21 17.52 18.91
C PRO A 85 12.29 18.58 18.67
N GLY A 86 12.58 18.89 17.40
CA GLY A 86 13.64 19.85 17.05
C GLY A 86 15.06 19.29 17.17
N ASN A 87 15.23 17.97 17.19
CA ASN A 87 16.51 17.27 17.38
C ASN A 87 17.22 17.65 18.68
N ARG A 88 16.48 17.92 19.73
CA ARG A 88 16.99 18.24 21.06
C ARG A 88 16.96 16.99 21.94
N TYR A 89 17.91 16.93 22.87
CA TYR A 89 18.03 15.85 23.84
C TYR A 89 17.88 16.46 25.25
N VAL A 90 17.08 15.82 26.09
CA VAL A 90 16.79 16.26 27.46
C VAL A 90 17.07 15.10 28.42
N HIS A 91 17.67 15.38 29.56
CA HIS A 91 17.88 14.36 30.59
C HIS A 91 16.59 14.08 31.37
N VAL A 92 16.34 12.82 31.71
CA VAL A 92 15.10 12.41 32.43
C VAL A 92 14.90 13.16 33.77
N ASP A 93 15.97 13.45 34.51
CA ASP A 93 15.91 14.17 35.76
C ASP A 93 15.45 15.63 35.62
N SER A 94 15.33 16.13 34.38
CA SER A 94 14.83 17.48 34.12
C SER A 94 13.31 17.56 34.12
N PHE A 95 12.63 16.40 33.99
CA PHE A 95 11.18 16.34 34.00
C PHE A 95 10.64 16.24 35.42
N VAL A 96 9.58 16.98 35.70
CA VAL A 96 8.83 16.89 36.94
C VAL A 96 7.75 15.83 36.77
N ASP A 97 7.55 14.99 37.78
CA ASP A 97 6.46 13.97 37.83
C ASP A 97 6.41 12.98 36.64
N LEU A 98 7.60 12.61 36.12
CA LEU A 98 7.69 11.69 34.97
C LEU A 98 7.12 10.30 35.27
N ASP A 99 7.21 9.82 36.51
CA ASP A 99 6.66 8.50 36.90
C ASP A 99 5.12 8.51 36.89
N GLU A 100 4.50 9.62 37.35
CA GLU A 100 3.04 9.78 37.26
C GLU A 100 2.58 9.86 35.79
N ALA A 101 3.37 10.55 34.96
CA ALA A 101 3.12 10.59 33.51
C ALA A 101 3.24 9.20 32.86
N GLU A 102 4.20 8.37 33.30
CA GLU A 102 4.35 6.99 32.82
C GLU A 102 3.09 6.16 33.11
N GLU A 103 2.56 6.22 34.33
CA GLU A 103 1.33 5.51 34.70
C GLU A 103 0.11 5.98 33.89
N ALA A 104 -0.07 7.28 33.73
CA ALA A 104 -1.20 7.85 33.00
C ALA A 104 -1.12 7.56 31.51
N LEU A 105 0.03 7.76 30.85
CA LEU A 105 0.24 7.43 29.45
C LEU A 105 0.05 5.93 29.18
N GLY A 106 0.52 5.08 30.11
CA GLY A 106 0.30 3.64 30.03
C GLY A 106 -1.19 3.25 30.12
N ARG A 107 -1.97 3.95 30.96
CA ARG A 107 -3.42 3.76 31.06
C ARG A 107 -4.13 4.23 29.77
N ILE A 108 -3.75 5.40 29.25
CA ILE A 108 -4.28 5.95 27.99
C ILE A 108 -4.03 4.96 26.83
N LEU A 109 -2.80 4.48 26.67
CA LEU A 109 -2.46 3.54 25.60
C LEU A 109 -3.24 2.24 25.72
N ARG A 110 -3.38 1.65 26.91
CA ARG A 110 -4.21 0.44 27.12
C ARG A 110 -5.66 0.69 26.72
N THR A 111 -6.23 1.85 27.06
CA THR A 111 -7.59 2.24 26.66
C THR A 111 -7.73 2.33 25.15
N HIS A 112 -6.79 3.00 24.49
CA HIS A 112 -6.78 3.09 23.02
C HIS A 112 -6.65 1.72 22.37
N PHE A 113 -5.77 0.85 22.84
CA PHE A 113 -5.59 -0.49 22.28
C PHE A 113 -6.84 -1.35 22.43
N ALA A 114 -7.50 -1.30 23.57
CA ALA A 114 -8.79 -1.99 23.77
C ALA A 114 -9.88 -1.44 22.82
N GLN A 115 -9.88 -0.13 22.56
CA GLN A 115 -10.87 0.52 21.71
C GLN A 115 -10.59 0.35 20.21
N PHE A 116 -9.31 0.34 19.81
CA PHE A 116 -8.88 0.42 18.41
C PHE A 116 -8.10 -0.83 17.95
N GLY A 117 -8.28 -1.98 18.60
CA GLY A 117 -7.71 -3.25 18.15
C GLY A 117 -6.19 -3.29 18.20
N GLY A 118 -5.56 -2.84 19.31
CA GLY A 118 -4.12 -2.83 19.50
C GLY A 118 -3.41 -1.65 18.83
N TYR A 119 -4.14 -0.56 18.54
CA TYR A 119 -3.61 0.60 17.83
C TYR A 119 -3.85 1.91 18.58
N SER A 120 -2.87 2.83 18.47
CA SER A 120 -2.96 4.26 18.79
C SER A 120 -2.08 5.07 17.85
N ASN A 121 -2.08 6.39 17.97
CA ASN A 121 -1.16 7.30 17.29
C ASN A 121 -0.88 8.54 18.11
N ASN A 122 0.02 9.38 17.60
CA ASN A 122 0.45 10.59 18.30
C ASN A 122 -0.71 11.58 18.56
N GLN A 123 -1.69 11.70 17.65
CA GLN A 123 -2.84 12.62 17.80
C GLN A 123 -3.80 12.14 18.88
N LEU A 124 -4.17 10.86 18.86
CA LEU A 124 -5.00 10.24 19.90
C LEU A 124 -4.34 10.35 21.27
N LEU A 125 -3.04 10.00 21.33
CA LEU A 125 -2.27 10.05 22.58
C LEU A 125 -2.21 11.45 23.14
N PHE A 126 -1.91 12.45 22.31
CA PHE A 126 -1.87 13.85 22.72
C PHE A 126 -3.23 14.37 23.17
N GLY A 127 -4.30 14.03 22.43
CA GLY A 127 -5.66 14.45 22.81
C GLY A 127 -6.08 13.95 24.20
N ALA A 128 -5.78 12.70 24.54
CA ALA A 128 -6.06 12.14 25.85
C ALA A 128 -5.11 12.70 26.93
N ALA A 129 -3.80 12.78 26.62
CA ALA A 129 -2.80 13.33 27.55
C ALA A 129 -3.08 14.81 27.90
N SER A 130 -3.55 15.61 26.95
CA SER A 130 -3.92 17.02 27.21
C SER A 130 -5.07 17.16 28.20
N GLN A 131 -5.92 16.15 28.34
CA GLN A 131 -7.01 16.12 29.29
C GLN A 131 -6.58 15.58 30.66
N GLU A 132 -5.80 14.49 30.68
CA GLU A 132 -5.44 13.81 31.92
C GLU A 132 -4.14 14.32 32.54
N LEU A 133 -3.23 14.87 31.75
CA LEU A 133 -1.87 15.28 32.15
C LEU A 133 -1.56 16.75 31.88
N SER A 134 -2.56 17.63 31.86
CA SER A 134 -2.38 19.05 31.52
C SER A 134 -1.33 19.75 32.36
N MET A 135 -1.27 19.46 33.66
CA MET A 135 -0.26 20.03 34.56
C MET A 135 1.15 19.55 34.21
N PHE A 136 1.32 18.24 34.03
CA PHE A 136 2.61 17.67 33.61
C PHE A 136 3.09 18.26 32.28
N LEU A 137 2.21 18.40 31.30
CA LEU A 137 2.56 18.95 29.99
C LEU A 137 3.00 20.40 30.08
N ASN A 138 2.31 21.20 30.87
CA ASN A 138 2.64 22.61 31.10
C ASN A 138 3.96 22.77 31.87
N ASP A 139 4.14 22.04 32.99
CA ASP A 139 5.30 22.15 33.84
C ASP A 139 6.61 21.68 33.18
N ASN A 140 6.47 20.86 32.11
CA ASN A 140 7.57 20.29 31.36
C ASN A 140 7.72 20.84 29.93
N ASP A 141 7.04 21.93 29.57
CA ASP A 141 7.06 22.53 28.22
C ASP A 141 6.75 21.48 27.08
N CYS A 142 5.83 20.54 27.34
CA CYS A 142 5.52 19.41 26.46
C CYS A 142 4.14 19.50 25.80
N GLU A 143 3.54 20.67 25.70
CA GLU A 143 2.20 20.90 25.16
C GLU A 143 2.11 20.77 23.62
N ASN A 144 2.73 19.72 23.07
CA ASN A 144 2.63 19.43 21.64
C ASN A 144 2.64 17.92 21.37
N VAL A 145 2.07 17.55 20.24
CA VAL A 145 1.88 16.16 19.78
C VAL A 145 3.18 15.35 19.75
N ASP A 146 4.24 15.94 19.22
CA ASP A 146 5.50 15.24 19.00
C ASP A 146 6.28 15.06 20.31
N ALA A 147 6.16 16.00 21.27
CA ALA A 147 6.77 15.88 22.60
C ALA A 147 6.13 14.75 23.39
N VAL A 148 4.80 14.68 23.45
CA VAL A 148 4.08 13.61 24.15
C VAL A 148 4.42 12.25 23.54
N TYR A 149 4.48 12.17 22.20
CA TYR A 149 4.89 10.95 21.50
C TYR A 149 6.33 10.55 21.85
N ALA A 150 7.26 11.50 21.88
CA ALA A 150 8.67 11.26 22.21
C ALA A 150 8.84 10.74 23.65
N ILE A 151 8.13 11.33 24.61
CA ILE A 151 8.13 10.88 26.01
C ILE A 151 7.55 9.47 26.11
N ALA A 152 6.38 9.20 25.52
CA ALA A 152 5.77 7.89 25.54
C ALA A 152 6.67 6.82 24.88
N ARG A 153 7.28 7.15 23.75
CA ARG A 153 8.24 6.26 23.09
C ARG A 153 9.44 5.95 23.99
N PHE A 154 9.97 6.94 24.65
CA PHE A 154 11.07 6.75 25.59
C PHE A 154 10.66 5.80 26.74
N LEU A 155 9.55 6.08 27.39
CA LEU A 155 9.07 5.31 28.56
C LEU A 155 8.76 3.85 28.20
N PHE A 156 8.08 3.59 27.09
CA PHE A 156 7.52 2.29 26.75
C PHE A 156 8.29 1.50 25.68
N GLU A 157 9.19 2.09 24.94
CA GLU A 157 10.04 1.37 23.98
C GLU A 157 11.50 1.33 24.44
N LYS A 158 12.05 2.45 24.92
CA LYS A 158 13.48 2.60 25.22
C LYS A 158 13.84 2.22 26.66
N LYS A 159 13.14 2.76 27.65
CA LYS A 159 13.36 2.49 29.09
C LYS A 159 12.98 1.04 29.45
N ALA A 160 12.01 0.47 28.78
CA ALA A 160 11.49 -0.88 29.05
C ALA A 160 12.44 -2.04 28.69
N VAL A 161 13.58 -1.83 28.10
CA VAL A 161 14.76 -2.65 27.71
C VAL A 161 14.48 -4.10 27.27
N ALA A 162 13.72 -4.88 28.01
CA ALA A 162 13.34 -6.25 27.64
C ALA A 162 11.86 -6.47 27.93
N GLY A 163 11.05 -6.45 26.89
CA GLY A 163 9.61 -6.66 27.02
C GLY A 163 8.77 -5.40 26.82
N ALA A 164 9.29 -4.40 26.07
CA ALA A 164 8.49 -3.26 25.66
C ALA A 164 7.11 -3.72 25.16
N PRO A 165 6.01 -3.30 25.83
CA PRO A 165 4.66 -3.78 25.46
C PRO A 165 4.15 -3.18 24.16
N TYR A 166 4.82 -2.14 23.65
CA TYR A 166 4.38 -1.36 22.51
C TYR A 166 5.48 -1.18 21.49
N LYS A 167 5.08 -0.93 20.22
CA LYS A 167 5.96 -0.61 19.11
C LYS A 167 5.62 0.77 18.57
N PHE A 168 6.61 1.65 18.53
CA PHE A 168 6.47 3.01 18.02
C PHE A 168 7.04 3.12 16.60
N SER A 169 6.20 3.60 15.66
CA SER A 169 6.56 3.88 14.27
C SER A 169 5.85 5.16 13.83
N THR A 170 6.49 6.31 14.00
CA THR A 170 5.89 7.65 13.84
C THR A 170 5.00 7.75 12.59
N PRO A 171 3.76 8.21 12.71
CA PRO A 171 3.07 8.66 13.95
C PRO A 171 2.35 7.54 14.73
N HIS A 172 2.52 6.28 14.33
CA HIS A 172 1.76 5.12 14.79
C HIS A 172 2.35 4.48 16.04
N ILE A 173 1.48 3.91 16.86
CA ILE A 173 1.81 3.12 18.05
C ILE A 173 1.01 1.84 17.99
N PHE A 174 1.67 0.69 18.05
CA PHE A 174 1.04 -0.63 18.01
C PHE A 174 1.30 -1.37 19.32
N GLU A 175 0.35 -2.20 19.73
CA GLU A 175 0.62 -3.24 20.69
C GLU A 175 1.68 -4.19 20.12
N LYS A 176 2.55 -4.73 20.99
CA LYS A 176 3.60 -5.62 20.53
C LYS A 176 3.01 -6.95 20.10
N GLU A 177 3.42 -7.43 18.92
CA GLU A 177 3.00 -8.72 18.36
C GLU A 177 1.47 -8.85 18.15
N PRO A 178 0.83 -7.85 17.49
CA PRO A 178 -0.57 -8.03 17.11
C PRO A 178 -0.69 -9.17 16.09
N ASP A 179 -1.88 -9.74 15.96
CA ASP A 179 -2.19 -10.81 15.00
C ASP A 179 -2.28 -10.31 13.53
N TYR A 180 -1.82 -9.09 13.29
CA TYR A 180 -1.80 -8.44 11.97
C TYR A 180 -0.49 -7.66 11.77
N PRO A 181 -0.09 -7.36 10.51
CA PRO A 181 1.05 -6.51 10.23
C PRO A 181 0.90 -5.11 10.85
N MET A 182 1.91 -4.60 11.54
CA MET A 182 1.90 -3.28 12.20
C MET A 182 1.93 -2.12 11.19
N THR A 183 0.88 -2.02 10.39
CA THR A 183 0.65 -1.00 9.36
C THR A 183 -0.83 -0.63 9.32
N LEU A 184 -1.19 0.52 8.71
CA LEU A 184 -2.60 0.88 8.50
C LEU A 184 -3.37 -0.18 7.71
N ARG A 185 -2.71 -0.79 6.71
CA ARG A 185 -3.29 -1.90 5.95
C ARG A 185 -3.50 -3.13 6.83
N GLY A 186 -2.58 -3.42 7.75
CA GLY A 186 -2.73 -4.49 8.74
C GLY A 186 -3.94 -4.28 9.63
N LEU A 187 -4.22 -3.03 10.05
CA LEU A 187 -5.44 -2.69 10.78
C LEU A 187 -6.70 -2.96 9.95
N MET A 188 -6.68 -2.67 8.64
CA MET A 188 -7.81 -3.00 7.76
C MET A 188 -7.99 -4.51 7.61
N ILE A 189 -6.90 -5.28 7.60
CA ILE A 189 -6.96 -6.76 7.65
C ILE A 189 -7.60 -7.23 8.97
N HIS A 190 -7.19 -6.66 10.10
CA HIS A 190 -7.78 -6.97 11.40
C HIS A 190 -9.29 -6.65 11.45
N LEU A 191 -9.70 -5.48 10.96
CA LEU A 191 -11.11 -5.11 10.86
C LEU A 191 -11.90 -6.09 9.98
N ALA A 192 -11.35 -6.44 8.82
CA ALA A 192 -11.97 -7.41 7.93
C ALA A 192 -12.11 -8.79 8.58
N ARG A 193 -11.06 -9.29 9.25
CA ARG A 193 -11.09 -10.58 9.99
C ARG A 193 -12.15 -10.60 11.08
N SER A 194 -12.28 -9.49 11.82
CA SER A 194 -13.31 -9.33 12.86
C SER A 194 -14.73 -9.39 12.29
N ASN A 195 -14.88 -9.09 10.99
CA ASN A 195 -16.14 -9.09 10.26
C ASN A 195 -16.20 -10.24 9.22
N GLY A 196 -15.62 -11.39 9.53
CA GLY A 196 -15.70 -12.59 8.71
C GLY A 196 -15.00 -12.49 7.35
N GLY A 197 -13.96 -11.69 7.24
CA GLY A 197 -13.19 -11.46 6.02
C GLY A 197 -13.73 -10.32 5.13
N LEU A 198 -14.80 -9.64 5.53
CA LEU A 198 -15.42 -8.56 4.77
C LEU A 198 -15.10 -7.20 5.40
N LEU A 199 -14.59 -6.27 4.60
CA LEU A 199 -14.35 -4.88 4.99
C LEU A 199 -15.33 -3.96 4.24
N TYR A 200 -16.13 -3.20 4.95
CA TYR A 200 -16.92 -2.11 4.38
C TYR A 200 -16.09 -0.84 4.27
N ALA A 201 -16.20 -0.12 3.16
CA ALA A 201 -15.52 1.16 2.98
C ALA A 201 -15.96 2.19 4.03
N SER A 202 -17.24 2.17 4.42
CA SER A 202 -17.81 2.97 5.51
C SER A 202 -17.10 2.70 6.84
N ASP A 203 -16.93 1.43 7.22
CA ASP A 203 -16.29 1.05 8.48
C ASP A 203 -14.80 1.43 8.52
N ALA A 204 -14.10 1.22 7.40
CA ALA A 204 -12.73 1.67 7.25
C ALA A 204 -12.60 3.19 7.41
N LYS A 205 -13.50 3.95 6.77
CA LYS A 205 -13.55 5.41 6.85
C LYS A 205 -13.84 5.88 8.26
N ASP A 206 -14.85 5.30 8.91
CA ASP A 206 -15.22 5.60 10.30
C ASP A 206 -14.07 5.33 11.28
N TYR A 207 -13.38 4.19 11.10
CA TYR A 207 -12.20 3.84 11.90
C TYR A 207 -11.09 4.87 11.74
N LEU A 208 -10.76 5.24 10.49
CA LEU A 208 -9.71 6.22 10.20
C LEU A 208 -10.08 7.61 10.75
N GLN A 209 -11.35 8.00 10.67
CA GLN A 209 -11.83 9.25 11.25
C GLN A 209 -11.73 9.24 12.79
N LYS A 210 -12.17 8.17 13.45
CA LYS A 210 -12.07 8.02 14.92
C LYS A 210 -10.64 8.01 15.41
N THR A 211 -9.72 7.50 14.61
CA THR A 211 -8.29 7.49 14.90
C THR A 211 -7.55 8.73 14.40
N MET A 212 -8.27 9.75 13.91
CA MET A 212 -7.71 11.02 13.41
C MET A 212 -6.65 10.83 12.30
N LEU A 213 -6.80 9.77 11.49
CA LEU A 213 -5.89 9.47 10.39
C LEU A 213 -6.40 10.06 9.08
N THR A 214 -5.46 10.64 8.32
CA THR A 214 -5.71 11.08 6.95
C THR A 214 -5.16 10.05 5.96
N TYR A 215 -5.88 9.82 4.86
CA TYR A 215 -5.47 8.90 3.80
C TYR A 215 -5.94 9.40 2.43
N GLY A 216 -5.24 9.03 1.37
CA GLY A 216 -5.53 9.50 0.01
C GLY A 216 -6.77 8.86 -0.63
N GLY A 217 -7.14 7.65 -0.17
CA GLY A 217 -8.29 6.89 -0.66
C GLY A 217 -8.22 5.43 -0.24
N ILE A 218 -9.37 4.76 -0.14
CA ILE A 218 -9.47 3.38 0.33
C ILE A 218 -8.70 2.42 -0.60
N GLY A 219 -8.76 2.60 -1.91
CA GLY A 219 -8.06 1.76 -2.87
C GLY A 219 -6.54 1.81 -2.71
N GLN A 220 -5.98 3.00 -2.43
CA GLN A 220 -4.56 3.17 -2.14
C GLN A 220 -4.18 2.55 -0.79
N LEU A 221 -5.00 2.75 0.24
CA LEU A 221 -4.78 2.18 1.57
C LEU A 221 -4.74 0.65 1.52
N LEU A 222 -5.68 0.02 0.81
CA LEU A 222 -5.78 -1.42 0.64
C LEU A 222 -4.80 -1.97 -0.40
N GLN A 223 -4.17 -1.11 -1.21
CA GLN A 223 -3.28 -1.47 -2.32
C GLN A 223 -3.98 -2.41 -3.34
N LEU A 224 -5.22 -2.09 -3.70
CA LEU A 224 -6.05 -2.95 -4.54
C LEU A 224 -5.42 -3.30 -5.90
N GLY A 225 -4.68 -2.37 -6.52
CA GLY A 225 -4.02 -2.59 -7.81
C GLY A 225 -2.68 -3.35 -7.75
N SER A 226 -2.08 -3.53 -6.55
CA SER A 226 -0.72 -4.07 -6.40
C SER A 226 -0.61 -5.27 -5.46
N SER A 227 -1.69 -5.67 -4.82
CA SER A 227 -1.73 -6.74 -3.83
C SER A 227 -2.97 -7.60 -3.94
N ASN A 228 -2.78 -8.88 -3.68
CA ASN A 228 -3.87 -9.88 -3.66
C ASN A 228 -4.54 -10.01 -2.28
N THR A 229 -4.24 -9.14 -1.31
CA THR A 229 -4.79 -9.26 0.05
C THR A 229 -6.28 -8.95 0.11
N PHE A 230 -6.70 -7.90 -0.59
CA PHE A 230 -8.10 -7.54 -0.72
C PHE A 230 -8.57 -7.68 -2.17
N LEU A 231 -9.77 -8.18 -2.33
CA LEU A 231 -10.50 -8.27 -3.60
C LEU A 231 -11.69 -7.31 -3.55
N ILE A 232 -12.00 -6.67 -4.65
CA ILE A 232 -13.18 -5.82 -4.77
C ILE A 232 -14.40 -6.74 -4.84
N TYR A 233 -15.28 -6.65 -3.86
CA TYR A 233 -16.53 -7.40 -3.86
C TYR A 233 -17.63 -6.62 -4.61
N ASP A 234 -17.76 -5.33 -4.28
CA ASP A 234 -18.58 -4.33 -4.98
C ASP A 234 -18.05 -2.91 -4.69
N SER A 235 -18.82 -1.89 -5.00
CA SER A 235 -18.42 -0.48 -4.85
C SER A 235 -18.11 -0.05 -3.41
N ASP A 236 -18.60 -0.77 -2.40
CA ASP A 236 -18.48 -0.41 -0.98
C ASP A 236 -17.84 -1.51 -0.12
N ARG A 237 -17.61 -2.71 -0.67
CA ARG A 237 -17.15 -3.87 0.08
C ARG A 237 -15.90 -4.49 -0.54
N TYR A 238 -14.99 -4.90 0.34
CA TYR A 238 -13.73 -5.56 -0.01
C TYR A 238 -13.62 -6.87 0.76
N LEU A 239 -13.26 -7.94 0.09
CA LEU A 239 -13.15 -9.28 0.67
C LEU A 239 -11.67 -9.63 0.86
N LEU A 240 -11.28 -10.14 2.03
CA LEU A 240 -9.96 -10.71 2.24
C LEU A 240 -9.81 -11.98 1.40
N SER A 241 -8.78 -12.03 0.57
CA SER A 241 -8.52 -13.19 -0.29
C SER A 241 -8.28 -14.48 0.51
N GLU A 242 -7.67 -14.39 1.68
CA GLU A 242 -7.45 -15.54 2.58
C GLU A 242 -8.77 -16.22 3.02
N SER A 243 -9.87 -15.44 3.09
CA SER A 243 -11.19 -15.98 3.47
C SER A 243 -11.82 -16.84 2.36
N LEU A 244 -11.35 -16.74 1.11
CA LEU A 244 -11.83 -17.58 0.01
C LEU A 244 -11.26 -19.01 0.06
N GLY A 245 -10.17 -19.24 0.77
CA GLY A 245 -9.51 -20.55 0.83
C GLY A 245 -9.05 -21.04 -0.55
N ILE A 246 -8.53 -20.12 -1.39
CA ILE A 246 -8.12 -20.43 -2.77
C ILE A 246 -6.90 -21.34 -2.74
N ASP A 247 -7.11 -22.56 -3.21
CA ASP A 247 -6.08 -23.57 -3.48
C ASP A 247 -6.18 -24.07 -4.93
N ASP A 248 -5.29 -24.97 -5.31
CA ASP A 248 -5.27 -25.53 -6.66
C ASP A 248 -6.59 -26.23 -7.03
N ALA A 249 -7.22 -26.93 -6.07
CA ALA A 249 -8.49 -27.60 -6.30
C ALA A 249 -9.64 -26.59 -6.49
N TRP A 250 -9.58 -25.46 -5.77
CA TRP A 250 -10.52 -24.39 -5.95
C TRP A 250 -10.35 -23.72 -7.32
N CYS A 251 -9.11 -23.43 -7.75
CA CYS A 251 -8.80 -22.89 -9.06
C CYS A 251 -9.30 -23.82 -10.18
N LEU A 252 -9.10 -25.13 -10.03
CA LEU A 252 -9.59 -26.12 -11.01
C LEU A 252 -11.12 -26.11 -11.10
N ARG A 253 -11.84 -26.07 -9.99
CA ARG A 253 -13.31 -25.95 -10.01
C ARG A 253 -13.78 -24.66 -10.70
N MET A 254 -13.10 -23.55 -10.49
CA MET A 254 -13.39 -22.29 -11.19
C MET A 254 -13.14 -22.44 -12.69
N HIS A 255 -11.98 -23.01 -13.06
CA HIS A 255 -11.65 -23.30 -14.46
C HIS A 255 -12.74 -24.11 -15.14
N ASP A 256 -13.15 -25.24 -14.55
CA ASP A 256 -14.17 -26.13 -15.14
C ASP A 256 -15.50 -25.42 -15.38
N ARG A 257 -15.90 -24.51 -14.48
CA ARG A 257 -17.14 -23.74 -14.62
C ARG A 257 -17.07 -22.71 -15.74
N LEU A 258 -15.94 -22.02 -15.83
CA LEU A 258 -15.71 -21.04 -16.90
C LEU A 258 -15.59 -21.74 -18.27
N ASP A 259 -14.80 -22.80 -18.35
CA ASP A 259 -14.66 -23.59 -19.58
C ASP A 259 -16.04 -24.14 -20.06
N ASP A 260 -16.88 -24.61 -19.14
CA ASP A 260 -18.25 -25.04 -19.45
C ASP A 260 -19.14 -23.88 -19.97
N LEU A 261 -18.97 -22.67 -19.43
CA LEU A 261 -19.64 -21.45 -19.92
C LEU A 261 -19.24 -21.14 -21.37
N PHE A 262 -17.95 -21.10 -21.65
CA PHE A 262 -17.41 -20.81 -23.00
C PHE A 262 -17.80 -21.87 -24.00
N ARG A 263 -17.72 -23.16 -23.65
CA ARG A 263 -18.11 -24.26 -24.52
C ARG A 263 -19.61 -24.28 -24.83
N LYS A 264 -20.48 -24.02 -23.86
CA LYS A 264 -21.91 -23.95 -24.06
C LYS A 264 -22.34 -22.77 -24.93
N ALA A 265 -21.71 -21.62 -24.74
CA ALA A 265 -21.95 -20.44 -25.58
C ALA A 265 -21.29 -20.55 -26.96
N ASN A 266 -20.27 -21.41 -27.11
CA ASN A 266 -19.44 -21.55 -28.33
C ASN A 266 -18.85 -20.22 -28.79
N VAL A 267 -18.26 -19.47 -27.86
CA VAL A 267 -17.70 -18.12 -28.07
C VAL A 267 -16.22 -18.05 -27.71
N ALA A 268 -15.51 -17.11 -28.32
CA ALA A 268 -14.11 -16.84 -28.03
C ALA A 268 -13.91 -15.90 -26.83
N TYR A 269 -14.93 -15.15 -26.46
CA TYR A 269 -14.97 -14.23 -25.32
C TYR A 269 -16.39 -14.20 -24.72
N VAL A 270 -16.49 -13.82 -23.46
CA VAL A 270 -17.77 -13.62 -22.75
C VAL A 270 -17.79 -12.20 -22.21
N ILE A 271 -18.85 -11.46 -22.55
CA ILE A 271 -19.09 -10.13 -21.97
C ILE A 271 -19.61 -10.33 -20.54
N PRO A 272 -18.98 -9.75 -19.51
CA PRO A 272 -19.37 -9.99 -18.10
C PRO A 272 -20.85 -9.70 -17.84
N ARG A 273 -21.42 -8.68 -18.46
CA ARG A 273 -22.83 -8.28 -18.28
C ARG A 273 -23.83 -9.29 -18.85
N ASP A 274 -23.41 -10.18 -19.75
CA ASP A 274 -24.25 -11.26 -20.29
C ASP A 274 -24.30 -12.47 -19.35
N ILE A 275 -23.45 -12.51 -18.35
CA ILE A 275 -23.44 -13.58 -17.35
C ILE A 275 -24.66 -13.41 -16.43
N ASN A 276 -25.55 -14.37 -16.46
CA ASN A 276 -26.74 -14.32 -15.62
C ASN A 276 -26.45 -14.75 -14.15
N ALA A 277 -27.26 -14.24 -13.22
CA ALA A 277 -27.10 -14.54 -11.80
C ALA A 277 -27.20 -16.04 -11.48
N ALA A 278 -28.00 -16.80 -12.24
CA ALA A 278 -28.14 -18.24 -12.01
C ALA A 278 -26.83 -19.01 -12.33
N TRP A 279 -26.05 -18.55 -13.30
CA TRP A 279 -24.75 -19.15 -13.56
C TRP A 279 -23.77 -18.83 -12.42
N LEU A 280 -23.76 -17.59 -11.89
CA LEU A 280 -22.89 -17.21 -10.77
C LEU A 280 -23.10 -18.12 -9.55
N THR A 281 -24.32 -18.61 -9.31
CA THR A 281 -24.59 -19.55 -8.20
C THR A 281 -23.98 -20.94 -8.42
N THR A 282 -23.50 -21.26 -9.61
CA THR A 282 -22.80 -22.53 -9.90
C THR A 282 -21.32 -22.50 -9.56
N LEU A 283 -20.76 -21.32 -9.32
CA LEU A 283 -19.37 -21.14 -8.91
C LEU A 283 -19.13 -21.69 -7.49
N PRO A 284 -17.87 -21.97 -7.11
CA PRO A 284 -17.55 -22.38 -5.73
C PRO A 284 -18.16 -21.42 -4.72
N SER A 285 -18.74 -21.97 -3.63
CA SER A 285 -19.39 -21.16 -2.61
C SER A 285 -18.41 -20.16 -1.97
N LEU A 286 -18.89 -18.94 -1.74
CA LEU A 286 -18.16 -17.92 -0.99
C LEU A 286 -18.35 -18.10 0.53
N PRO A 287 -17.43 -17.57 1.35
CA PRO A 287 -17.57 -17.57 2.79
C PRO A 287 -18.81 -16.77 3.23
N HIS A 288 -19.32 -17.08 4.38
CA HIS A 288 -20.45 -16.38 5.05
C HIS A 288 -21.74 -16.30 4.21
N GLY A 289 -21.94 -17.18 3.23
CA GLY A 289 -23.12 -17.17 2.38
C GLY A 289 -23.23 -15.98 1.44
N LEU A 290 -22.08 -15.35 1.13
CA LEU A 290 -22.02 -14.27 0.13
C LEU A 290 -22.34 -14.84 -1.26
N ASP A 291 -23.00 -14.02 -2.08
CA ASP A 291 -23.24 -14.31 -3.48
C ASP A 291 -22.06 -13.80 -4.34
N TRP A 292 -21.79 -14.46 -5.47
CA TRP A 292 -20.84 -13.95 -6.44
C TRP A 292 -21.32 -12.65 -7.07
N THR A 293 -20.41 -11.67 -7.15
CA THR A 293 -20.60 -10.47 -7.99
C THR A 293 -19.70 -10.57 -9.23
N LEU A 294 -20.04 -9.84 -10.28
CA LEU A 294 -19.19 -9.79 -11.49
C LEU A 294 -17.85 -9.11 -11.21
N LEU A 295 -17.82 -8.11 -10.33
CA LEU A 295 -16.59 -7.46 -9.91
C LEU A 295 -15.67 -8.41 -9.15
N LEU A 296 -16.21 -9.19 -8.22
CA LEU A 296 -15.41 -10.20 -7.52
C LEU A 296 -14.89 -11.26 -8.48
N LEU A 297 -15.72 -11.71 -9.44
CA LEU A 297 -15.29 -12.67 -10.46
C LEU A 297 -14.10 -12.11 -11.25
N GLN A 298 -14.22 -10.87 -11.74
CA GLN A 298 -13.15 -10.18 -12.44
C GLN A 298 -11.86 -10.11 -11.61
N GLU A 299 -11.96 -9.64 -10.37
CA GLU A 299 -10.82 -9.55 -9.44
C GLU A 299 -10.11 -10.90 -9.22
N VAL A 300 -10.91 -11.95 -9.11
CA VAL A 300 -10.39 -13.31 -8.95
C VAL A 300 -9.67 -13.79 -10.22
N LEU A 301 -10.23 -13.54 -11.39
CA LEU A 301 -9.60 -13.92 -12.66
C LEU A 301 -8.27 -13.20 -12.88
N ASP A 302 -8.20 -11.92 -12.56
CA ASP A 302 -7.01 -11.10 -12.78
C ASP A 302 -5.89 -11.43 -11.77
N LYS A 303 -6.26 -11.78 -10.54
CA LYS A 303 -5.29 -12.05 -9.46
C LYS A 303 -4.86 -13.51 -9.32
N TYR A 304 -5.61 -14.45 -9.93
CA TYR A 304 -5.33 -15.88 -9.86
C TYR A 304 -5.22 -16.52 -11.25
N PRO A 305 -4.11 -16.28 -11.96
CA PRO A 305 -3.93 -16.78 -13.35
C PRO A 305 -3.98 -18.31 -13.45
N ALA A 306 -3.80 -19.04 -12.36
CA ALA A 306 -3.97 -20.49 -12.29
C ALA A 306 -5.38 -20.97 -12.66
N ILE A 307 -6.38 -20.09 -12.63
CA ILE A 307 -7.74 -20.37 -13.11
C ILE A 307 -7.76 -20.53 -14.64
N GLY A 308 -6.79 -19.97 -15.38
CA GLY A 308 -6.68 -20.10 -16.83
C GLY A 308 -7.55 -19.12 -17.62
N PHE A 309 -8.16 -18.13 -16.98
CA PHE A 309 -8.94 -17.06 -17.58
C PHE A 309 -8.47 -15.71 -17.08
N LYS A 310 -8.73 -14.66 -17.85
CA LYS A 310 -8.39 -13.27 -17.51
C LYS A 310 -9.48 -12.31 -18.00
N SER A 311 -9.49 -11.11 -17.44
CA SER A 311 -10.29 -9.99 -17.95
C SER A 311 -9.55 -9.20 -19.02
N ILE A 312 -10.31 -8.59 -19.93
CA ILE A 312 -9.81 -7.57 -20.87
C ILE A 312 -10.65 -6.32 -20.67
N SER A 313 -9.98 -5.25 -20.29
CA SER A 313 -10.59 -3.95 -20.05
C SER A 313 -10.12 -2.91 -21.08
N PRO A 314 -10.95 -1.93 -21.46
CA PRO A 314 -10.46 -0.79 -22.22
C PRO A 314 -9.46 -0.02 -21.36
N ASP A 315 -8.33 0.44 -21.93
CA ASP A 315 -7.34 1.27 -21.23
C ASP A 315 -7.86 2.73 -21.12
N LEU A 316 -8.96 2.88 -20.42
CA LEU A 316 -9.64 4.14 -20.11
C LEU A 316 -9.47 4.46 -18.62
N ASN A 317 -9.89 5.65 -18.20
CA ASN A 317 -9.87 6.05 -16.80
C ASN A 317 -10.88 5.22 -16.00
N GLN A 318 -10.45 4.02 -15.58
CA GLN A 318 -11.28 3.08 -14.85
C GLN A 318 -11.39 3.49 -13.38
N THR A 319 -12.60 3.41 -12.84
CA THR A 319 -12.85 3.40 -11.40
C THR A 319 -12.72 1.96 -10.88
N LEU A 320 -12.60 1.79 -9.57
CA LEU A 320 -12.43 0.48 -8.93
C LEU A 320 -13.63 -0.47 -9.15
N ASP A 321 -14.77 0.06 -9.54
CA ASP A 321 -16.02 -0.64 -9.79
C ASP A 321 -16.36 -0.82 -11.27
N THR A 322 -15.41 -0.52 -12.17
CA THR A 322 -15.60 -0.69 -13.63
C THR A 322 -15.45 -2.17 -14.02
N LEU A 323 -16.46 -2.71 -14.69
CA LEU A 323 -16.39 -4.05 -15.25
C LEU A 323 -15.53 -4.10 -16.52
N ALA A 324 -14.83 -5.21 -16.71
CA ALA A 324 -14.10 -5.50 -17.93
C ALA A 324 -15.02 -5.57 -19.16
N ALA A 325 -14.46 -5.34 -20.34
CA ALA A 325 -15.17 -5.50 -21.59
C ALA A 325 -15.45 -6.97 -21.91
N ALA A 326 -14.49 -7.85 -21.57
CA ALA A 326 -14.62 -9.28 -21.83
C ALA A 326 -13.81 -10.12 -20.85
N PHE A 327 -14.24 -11.37 -20.64
CA PHE A 327 -13.44 -12.46 -20.11
C PHE A 327 -12.97 -13.34 -21.25
N VAL A 328 -11.73 -13.83 -21.18
CA VAL A 328 -11.13 -14.70 -22.20
C VAL A 328 -10.24 -15.77 -21.54
N PRO A 329 -10.02 -16.93 -22.18
CA PRO A 329 -8.95 -17.84 -21.77
C PRO A 329 -7.57 -17.16 -21.85
N VAL A 330 -6.66 -17.50 -20.93
CA VAL A 330 -5.31 -16.89 -20.89
C VAL A 330 -4.52 -17.15 -22.18
N ASP A 331 -4.71 -18.31 -22.82
CA ASP A 331 -4.10 -18.73 -24.07
C ASP A 331 -4.88 -18.29 -25.33
N SER A 332 -5.98 -17.54 -25.16
CA SER A 332 -6.75 -16.96 -26.27
C SER A 332 -5.87 -16.04 -27.14
N PRO A 333 -6.09 -15.99 -28.47
CA PRO A 333 -5.46 -14.99 -29.32
C PRO A 333 -5.92 -13.55 -28.98
N LEU A 334 -7.03 -13.38 -28.27
CA LEU A 334 -7.55 -12.10 -27.81
C LEU A 334 -6.75 -11.65 -26.59
N GLN A 335 -5.83 -10.71 -26.78
CA GLN A 335 -4.94 -10.25 -25.70
C GLN A 335 -5.27 -8.84 -25.23
N THR A 336 -5.92 -8.03 -26.06
CA THR A 336 -6.17 -6.60 -25.85
C THR A 336 -7.62 -6.24 -26.14
N PHE A 337 -8.06 -5.08 -25.65
CA PHE A 337 -9.38 -4.55 -25.96
C PHE A 337 -9.61 -4.36 -27.48
N PRO A 338 -8.65 -3.83 -28.28
CA PRO A 338 -8.78 -3.83 -29.75
C PRO A 338 -9.02 -5.21 -30.36
N ASP A 339 -8.43 -6.29 -29.82
CA ASP A 339 -8.68 -7.64 -30.34
C ASP A 339 -10.14 -8.06 -30.16
N VAL A 340 -10.68 -7.84 -28.96
CA VAL A 340 -12.07 -8.16 -28.63
C VAL A 340 -13.02 -7.32 -29.50
N VAL A 341 -12.78 -6.00 -29.60
CA VAL A 341 -13.63 -5.11 -30.40
C VAL A 341 -13.57 -5.46 -31.87
N THR A 342 -12.41 -5.84 -32.41
CA THR A 342 -12.30 -6.26 -33.80
C THR A 342 -13.14 -7.50 -34.05
N LEU A 343 -13.04 -8.53 -33.22
CA LEU A 343 -13.83 -9.74 -33.35
C LEU A 343 -15.34 -9.44 -33.23
N PHE A 344 -15.73 -8.63 -32.24
CA PHE A 344 -17.11 -8.17 -32.09
C PHE A 344 -17.65 -7.50 -33.37
N MET A 345 -16.83 -6.61 -33.96
CA MET A 345 -17.22 -5.92 -35.20
C MET A 345 -17.30 -6.88 -36.40
N GLU A 346 -16.42 -7.91 -36.48
CA GLU A 346 -16.48 -8.96 -37.51
C GLU A 346 -17.73 -9.84 -37.38
N GLU A 347 -18.23 -10.06 -36.18
CA GLU A 347 -19.45 -10.83 -35.91
C GLU A 347 -20.74 -10.07 -36.25
N HIS A 348 -20.73 -8.73 -36.23
CA HIS A 348 -21.91 -7.90 -36.38
C HIS A 348 -21.94 -7.10 -37.69
N HIS A 349 -20.79 -6.95 -38.37
CA HIS A 349 -20.64 -6.10 -39.55
C HIS A 349 -19.76 -6.75 -40.64
N ASP A 350 -20.01 -6.39 -41.88
CA ASP A 350 -19.12 -6.70 -43.00
C ASP A 350 -17.91 -5.73 -42.97
N LEU A 351 -16.74 -6.22 -42.59
CA LEU A 351 -15.51 -5.42 -42.59
C LEU A 351 -14.71 -5.53 -43.89
N PRO A 352 -14.00 -4.48 -44.34
CA PRO A 352 -13.79 -3.21 -43.66
C PRO A 352 -14.93 -2.21 -43.82
N MET A 353 -15.19 -1.40 -42.81
CA MET A 353 -16.21 -0.38 -42.83
C MET A 353 -15.78 0.95 -42.25
N ARG A 354 -16.53 2.01 -42.57
CA ARG A 354 -16.39 3.33 -41.92
C ARG A 354 -17.69 3.69 -41.23
N MET A 355 -17.61 4.15 -39.99
CA MET A 355 -18.75 4.57 -39.20
C MET A 355 -18.44 5.81 -38.36
N PRO A 356 -19.44 6.58 -37.90
CA PRO A 356 -19.24 7.58 -36.87
C PRO A 356 -18.65 6.96 -35.61
N GLY A 357 -17.70 7.64 -34.99
CA GLY A 357 -17.09 7.13 -33.75
C GLY A 357 -18.11 7.08 -32.57
N GLU A 358 -19.15 7.91 -32.63
CA GLU A 358 -20.23 7.87 -31.65
C GLU A 358 -21.09 6.61 -31.82
N ASP A 359 -21.32 6.16 -33.04
CA ASP A 359 -22.08 4.92 -33.30
C ASP A 359 -21.30 3.72 -32.77
N LEU A 360 -19.98 3.63 -33.02
CA LEU A 360 -19.13 2.60 -32.43
C LEU A 360 -19.19 2.63 -30.90
N ARG A 361 -19.11 3.81 -30.29
CA ARG A 361 -19.22 3.96 -28.83
C ARG A 361 -20.54 3.44 -28.29
N LEU A 362 -21.65 3.77 -28.97
CA LEU A 362 -22.97 3.31 -28.59
C LEU A 362 -23.13 1.81 -28.74
N GLU A 363 -22.64 1.21 -29.83
CA GLU A 363 -22.66 -0.24 -30.03
C GLU A 363 -21.87 -0.99 -28.95
N LEU A 364 -20.66 -0.55 -28.62
CA LEU A 364 -19.85 -1.15 -27.58
C LEU A 364 -20.46 -0.99 -26.18
N ARG A 365 -21.10 0.15 -25.91
CA ARG A 365 -21.85 0.37 -24.68
C ARG A 365 -23.07 -0.55 -24.59
N ASP A 366 -23.85 -0.63 -25.67
CA ASP A 366 -25.07 -1.43 -25.71
C ASP A 366 -24.75 -2.92 -25.63
N ALA A 367 -23.59 -3.33 -26.17
CA ALA A 367 -23.02 -4.66 -25.98
C ALA A 367 -22.48 -4.90 -24.55
N GLY A 368 -22.40 -3.87 -23.71
CA GLY A 368 -21.87 -4.01 -22.33
C GLY A 368 -20.36 -3.98 -22.21
N MET A 369 -19.62 -3.64 -23.25
CA MET A 369 -18.15 -3.53 -23.27
C MET A 369 -17.64 -2.18 -22.76
N LEU A 370 -18.50 -1.16 -22.67
CA LEU A 370 -18.19 0.16 -22.16
C LEU A 370 -19.20 0.58 -21.08
N GLU A 371 -18.74 1.44 -20.18
CA GLU A 371 -19.61 2.05 -19.17
C GLU A 371 -20.41 3.25 -19.73
N ASN A 372 -21.53 3.61 -19.08
CA ASN A 372 -22.40 4.67 -19.55
C ASN A 372 -21.76 6.07 -19.54
N GLY A 373 -20.74 6.29 -18.75
CA GLY A 373 -20.07 7.59 -18.59
C GLY A 373 -18.88 7.81 -19.52
N GLU A 374 -18.50 6.82 -20.32
CA GLU A 374 -17.28 6.91 -21.14
C GLU A 374 -17.45 7.84 -22.35
N MET A 375 -16.47 8.70 -22.52
CA MET A 375 -16.50 9.77 -23.52
C MET A 375 -15.94 9.27 -24.86
N ILE A 376 -16.59 9.68 -25.97
CA ILE A 376 -16.15 9.34 -27.33
C ILE A 376 -14.66 9.65 -27.60
N TYR A 377 -14.13 10.72 -27.01
CA TYR A 377 -12.72 11.10 -27.23
C TYR A 377 -11.72 10.17 -26.54
N ALA A 378 -12.16 9.28 -25.65
CA ALA A 378 -11.30 8.28 -25.00
C ALA A 378 -11.12 7.04 -25.89
N LEU A 379 -12.08 6.71 -26.76
CA LEU A 379 -12.00 5.55 -27.65
C LEU A 379 -10.76 5.52 -28.57
N PRO A 380 -10.31 6.62 -29.19
CA PRO A 380 -9.09 6.60 -30.01
C PRO A 380 -7.84 6.16 -29.24
N LYS A 381 -7.80 6.38 -27.91
CA LYS A 381 -6.73 5.90 -27.04
C LYS A 381 -6.90 4.40 -26.75
N ALA A 382 -8.11 3.97 -26.38
CA ALA A 382 -8.42 2.58 -26.05
C ALA A 382 -8.29 1.65 -27.27
N LEU A 383 -8.62 2.15 -28.46
CA LEU A 383 -8.51 1.46 -29.75
C LEU A 383 -7.30 1.95 -30.55
N ASN A 384 -6.17 2.22 -29.90
CA ASN A 384 -4.92 2.63 -30.56
C ASN A 384 -4.24 1.40 -31.19
N ASP A 385 -4.80 0.95 -32.32
CA ASP A 385 -4.37 -0.22 -33.06
C ASP A 385 -4.51 0.05 -34.56
N TYR A 386 -3.69 -0.61 -35.42
CA TYR A 386 -3.70 -0.43 -36.87
C TYR A 386 -5.04 -0.77 -37.52
N ARG A 387 -5.88 -1.55 -36.88
CA ARG A 387 -7.22 -1.94 -37.32
C ARG A 387 -8.23 -0.79 -37.20
N PHE A 388 -7.93 0.24 -36.40
CA PHE A 388 -8.82 1.38 -36.16
C PHE A 388 -8.17 2.68 -36.59
N ALA A 389 -8.56 3.20 -37.78
CA ALA A 389 -8.05 4.50 -38.26
C ALA A 389 -9.06 5.62 -37.99
N TRP A 390 -8.71 6.51 -37.09
CA TRP A 390 -9.55 7.64 -36.66
C TRP A 390 -9.35 8.88 -37.53
N SER A 391 -10.45 9.53 -37.93
CA SER A 391 -10.47 10.83 -38.60
C SER A 391 -11.03 11.88 -37.64
N ASN A 392 -10.17 12.80 -37.20
CA ASN A 392 -10.56 13.89 -36.30
C ASN A 392 -11.49 14.92 -36.99
N GLU A 393 -11.31 15.14 -38.31
CA GLU A 393 -12.12 16.09 -39.09
C GLU A 393 -13.61 15.64 -39.14
N ASN A 394 -13.84 14.35 -39.38
CA ASN A 394 -15.18 13.81 -39.59
C ASN A 394 -15.72 13.03 -38.38
N LYS A 395 -14.94 12.96 -37.27
CA LYS A 395 -15.27 12.15 -36.08
C LYS A 395 -15.69 10.72 -36.45
N THR A 396 -15.04 10.12 -37.46
CA THR A 396 -15.31 8.77 -37.94
C THR A 396 -14.16 7.84 -37.65
N VAL A 397 -14.46 6.56 -37.54
CA VAL A 397 -13.48 5.48 -37.44
C VAL A 397 -13.61 4.57 -38.66
N TYR A 398 -12.48 4.13 -39.20
CA TYR A 398 -12.40 3.10 -40.22
C TYR A 398 -11.91 1.81 -39.54
N VAL A 399 -12.76 0.80 -39.52
CA VAL A 399 -12.49 -0.51 -38.93
C VAL A 399 -12.10 -1.48 -40.04
N ARG A 400 -10.93 -2.13 -39.92
CA ARG A 400 -10.35 -2.97 -41.00
C ARG A 400 -10.63 -4.44 -40.86
N GLY A 401 -10.83 -4.95 -39.67
CA GLY A 401 -10.87 -6.41 -39.45
C GLY A 401 -9.48 -7.04 -39.39
N ASN A 402 -9.45 -8.35 -39.17
CA ASN A 402 -8.22 -9.15 -39.01
C ASN A 402 -7.65 -9.67 -40.33
N LYS A 403 -8.27 -9.36 -41.51
CA LYS A 403 -7.84 -9.85 -42.82
C LYS A 403 -6.81 -8.98 -43.48
#